data_badcabf4e5b171c90551bcb85c19ea0a
#
_entry.id   badcabf4e5b171c90551bcb85c19ea0a
#
_cell.length_a   1.000
_cell.length_b   1.000
_cell.length_c   1.000
_cell.angle_alpha   90.00
_cell.angle_beta   90.00
_cell.angle_gamma   90.00
#
_symmetry.space_group_name_H-M   'P 1'
#
loop_
_entity.id
_entity.type
_entity.pdbx_description
1 polymer ?
#
loop_
_entity_poly.entity_id
_entity_poly.type
_entity_poly.pdbx_seq_one_letter_code
_entity_poly.pdbx_strand_id
1 'polypeptide(L)'
;MKKKVLAVLLGGCMVAGLLAGCGGGSDSSSSDNGDAAATDEGSGGGDYHFEVVVKSFQSTYWQAAIQGIDAAVEELGVTVNTTGPNAESDIADQVNMLNNAISQQPDGIALAANDQSAVLDSLQDALDAGIPVVCFDTGVPDAPEGSVIATIATDNEAAGAVAAENMYEVIKDTIANATEPVRIGEVNQDATSANISGRGMGFINKMKELIEADGKTVAVIGNQYYVDQVENNGDEGSADVIIEVAVPAQTTVELSATEASNIMNKEDTIAIFG
;
A
#
# COMPACT_ATOMS: atom_id res chain seq x y z
N MET A 1 2.07 32.18 -34.43
CA MET A 1 1.20 33.39 -34.26
C MET A 1 0.57 33.34 -32.88
N LYS A 2 0.99 34.28 -32.06
CA LYS A 2 0.23 35.12 -31.12
C LYS A 2 -0.61 34.37 -30.05
N LYS A 3 -0.11 34.30 -28.74
CA LYS A 3 -0.32 35.31 -27.67
C LYS A 3 -1.77 35.32 -27.15
N LYS A 4 -2.04 35.09 -25.84
CA LYS A 4 -2.10 36.04 -24.68
C LYS A 4 -2.58 35.24 -23.47
N VAL A 5 -1.91 35.17 -22.33
CA VAL A 5 -1.87 36.12 -21.20
C VAL A 5 -3.23 36.67 -20.80
N LEU A 6 -3.65 36.30 -19.60
CA LEU A 6 -4.34 37.22 -18.70
C LEU A 6 -4.17 36.80 -17.24
N ALA A 7 -3.42 37.60 -16.51
CA ALA A 7 -3.41 37.73 -15.06
C ALA A 7 -4.50 38.73 -14.66
N VAL A 8 -4.92 38.76 -13.42
CA VAL A 8 -5.59 39.88 -12.68
C VAL A 8 -6.37 39.24 -11.51
N LEU A 9 -6.40 39.66 -10.28
CA LEU A 9 -5.96 40.74 -9.40
C LEU A 9 -6.43 40.34 -7.99
N LEU A 10 -5.60 40.37 -7.00
CA LEU A 10 -5.51 41.35 -5.95
C LEU A 10 -6.81 42.00 -5.47
N GLY A 11 -7.12 41.76 -4.22
CA GLY A 11 -8.08 42.55 -3.45
C GLY A 11 -7.80 42.39 -1.95
N GLY A 12 -6.91 43.22 -1.45
CA GLY A 12 -6.67 43.36 -0.02
C GLY A 12 -7.72 44.21 0.66
N CYS A 13 -7.99 43.92 1.91
CA CYS A 13 -8.59 44.88 2.85
C CYS A 13 -7.90 44.76 4.20
N MET A 14 -7.02 45.74 4.44
CA MET A 14 -6.60 46.14 5.78
C MET A 14 -7.77 46.87 6.44
N VAL A 15 -8.04 46.51 7.68
CA VAL A 15 -8.65 47.46 8.64
C VAL A 15 -7.88 47.37 9.94
N ALA A 16 -7.15 48.43 10.19
CA ALA A 16 -6.55 48.75 11.47
C ALA A 16 -7.63 49.44 12.32
N GLY A 17 -7.71 49.11 13.59
CA GLY A 17 -8.53 49.79 14.57
C GLY A 17 -7.90 49.69 15.94
N LEU A 18 -7.37 50.79 16.36
CA LEU A 18 -6.63 51.04 17.61
C LEU A 18 -7.59 51.36 18.78
N LEU A 19 -7.08 51.13 19.99
CA LEU A 19 -7.16 51.92 21.24
C LEU A 19 -8.16 51.44 22.31
N ALA A 20 -7.60 50.92 23.33
CA ALA A 20 -7.45 51.52 24.67
C ALA A 20 -8.72 51.89 25.46
N GLY A 21 -8.84 51.35 26.65
CA GLY A 21 -9.75 51.79 27.67
C GLY A 21 -9.61 51.00 28.96
N CYS A 22 -8.91 51.59 29.90
CA CYS A 22 -8.70 51.17 31.29
C CYS A 22 -9.97 51.46 32.11
N GLY A 23 -10.32 50.61 33.13
CA GLY A 23 -11.16 51.10 34.23
C GLY A 23 -12.07 50.03 34.84
N GLY A 24 -11.74 49.66 36.03
CA GLY A 24 -12.23 48.93 37.15
C GLY A 24 -13.74 48.78 37.44
N GLY A 25 -14.03 47.76 38.26
CA GLY A 25 -15.14 47.76 39.22
C GLY A 25 -16.11 46.57 39.10
N SER A 26 -15.91 45.65 39.97
CA SER A 26 -16.86 44.80 40.76
C SER A 26 -18.27 44.49 40.32
N ASP A 27 -18.56 43.21 40.53
CA ASP A 27 -19.78 42.56 41.02
C ASP A 27 -20.76 41.87 40.05
N SER A 28 -20.73 40.57 40.19
CA SER A 28 -21.85 39.60 40.41
C SER A 28 -22.87 39.32 39.31
N SER A 29 -22.94 38.01 39.15
CA SER A 29 -24.11 37.11 38.88
C SER A 29 -24.36 36.66 37.45
N SER A 30 -24.10 35.39 37.30
CA SER A 30 -24.87 34.29 36.65
C SER A 30 -25.62 34.55 35.34
N SER A 31 -25.22 33.83 34.30
CA SER A 31 -26.02 32.78 33.63
C SER A 31 -25.31 32.21 32.43
N ASP A 32 -25.23 30.93 32.48
CA ASP A 32 -25.14 29.87 31.51
C ASP A 32 -25.38 30.26 30.04
N ASN A 33 -24.40 30.04 29.19
CA ASN A 33 -24.61 29.54 27.82
C ASN A 33 -23.26 28.98 27.32
N GLY A 34 -23.24 27.66 27.11
CA GLY A 34 -22.09 26.96 26.55
C GLY A 34 -21.84 27.38 25.12
N ASP A 35 -20.78 28.13 24.93
CA ASP A 35 -20.10 28.28 23.63
C ASP A 35 -18.90 27.38 23.67
N ALA A 36 -18.98 26.29 22.92
CA ALA A 36 -17.83 25.40 22.74
C ALA A 36 -16.79 26.16 21.92
N ALA A 37 -15.89 26.83 22.63
CA ALA A 37 -14.65 27.31 22.05
C ALA A 37 -13.89 26.08 21.52
N ALA A 38 -13.79 25.97 20.21
CA ALA A 38 -12.79 25.15 19.57
C ALA A 38 -11.43 25.65 20.12
N THR A 39 -10.86 24.87 21.01
CA THR A 39 -9.47 25.05 21.36
C THR A 39 -8.68 24.69 20.11
N ASP A 40 -8.14 25.70 19.46
CA ASP A 40 -6.98 25.59 18.59
C ASP A 40 -5.86 25.01 19.49
N GLU A 41 -5.78 23.68 19.52
CA GLU A 41 -4.63 22.98 20.08
C GLU A 41 -3.50 23.19 19.07
N GLY A 42 -2.82 24.32 19.23
CA GLY A 42 -1.61 24.63 18.52
C GLY A 42 -0.62 23.48 18.66
N SER A 43 -0.08 23.10 17.54
CA SER A 43 1.11 22.30 17.29
C SER A 43 2.06 22.26 18.50
N GLY A 44 1.81 21.34 19.41
CA GLY A 44 2.76 20.93 20.44
C GLY A 44 3.62 19.83 19.86
N GLY A 45 4.61 20.18 19.02
CA GLY A 45 5.70 19.27 18.69
C GLY A 45 6.40 18.93 20.00
N GLY A 46 6.09 17.76 20.58
CA GLY A 46 6.91 17.15 21.63
C GLY A 46 8.20 16.62 21.01
N ASP A 47 9.21 16.36 21.85
CA ASP A 47 10.45 15.67 21.42
C ASP A 47 10.17 14.19 21.08
N TYR A 48 9.20 13.95 20.18
CA TYR A 48 8.86 12.59 19.73
C TYR A 48 9.91 12.09 18.74
N HIS A 49 10.28 10.82 18.93
CA HIS A 49 11.18 10.08 18.05
C HIS A 49 10.48 8.88 17.47
N PHE A 50 10.44 8.80 16.14
CA PHE A 50 9.85 7.67 15.42
C PHE A 50 10.89 6.94 14.57
N GLU A 51 10.73 5.65 14.43
CA GLU A 51 11.47 4.81 13.49
C GLU A 51 10.57 4.44 12.32
N VAL A 52 11.05 4.55 11.11
CA VAL A 52 10.33 4.16 9.90
C VAL A 52 11.13 3.11 9.16
N VAL A 53 10.50 1.95 8.88
CA VAL A 53 11.11 0.85 8.17
C VAL A 53 10.38 0.66 6.85
N VAL A 54 11.02 1.08 5.75
CA VAL A 54 10.51 0.94 4.38
C VAL A 54 10.95 -0.38 3.75
N LYS A 55 10.33 -0.76 2.62
CA LYS A 55 10.66 -2.01 1.95
C LYS A 55 12.00 -1.97 1.20
N SER A 56 12.42 -0.80 0.69
CA SER A 56 13.67 -0.66 -0.05
C SER A 56 14.10 0.79 -0.18
N PHE A 57 15.42 1.04 -0.18
CA PHE A 57 15.98 2.33 -0.55
C PHE A 57 16.27 2.48 -2.06
N GLN A 58 16.26 1.41 -2.83
CA GLN A 58 16.62 1.43 -4.26
C GLN A 58 15.41 1.70 -5.15
N SER A 59 14.21 1.39 -4.70
CA SER A 59 12.97 1.61 -5.46
C SER A 59 12.61 3.09 -5.52
N THR A 60 12.24 3.57 -6.71
CA THR A 60 11.77 4.96 -6.91
C THR A 60 10.47 5.24 -6.16
N TYR A 61 9.62 4.22 -5.96
CA TYR A 61 8.41 4.32 -5.14
C TYR A 61 8.78 4.67 -3.69
N TRP A 62 9.71 3.92 -3.10
CA TRP A 62 10.13 4.15 -1.72
C TRP A 62 10.89 5.45 -1.53
N GLN A 63 11.64 5.89 -2.54
CA GLN A 63 12.26 7.23 -2.51
C GLN A 63 11.21 8.36 -2.49
N ALA A 64 10.10 8.19 -3.21
CA ALA A 64 9.00 9.15 -3.14
C ALA A 64 8.28 9.11 -1.77
N ALA A 65 8.09 7.92 -1.20
CA ALA A 65 7.54 7.78 0.15
C ALA A 65 8.44 8.44 1.21
N ILE A 66 9.76 8.28 1.12
CA ILE A 66 10.73 8.93 2.02
C ILE A 66 10.64 10.45 1.93
N GLN A 67 10.48 11.02 0.73
CA GLN A 67 10.24 12.47 0.58
C GLN A 67 8.97 12.94 1.31
N GLY A 68 7.92 12.10 1.30
CA GLY A 68 6.70 12.35 2.06
C GLY A 68 6.93 12.29 3.57
N ILE A 69 7.77 11.37 4.04
CA ILE A 69 8.16 11.26 5.45
C ILE A 69 8.94 12.53 5.85
N ASP A 70 9.92 12.96 5.05
CA ASP A 70 10.71 14.16 5.32
C ASP A 70 9.83 15.41 5.41
N ALA A 71 8.84 15.54 4.52
CA ALA A 71 7.88 16.64 4.57
C ALA A 71 7.03 16.62 5.86
N ALA A 72 6.59 15.44 6.28
CA ALA A 72 5.81 15.28 7.51
C ALA A 72 6.67 15.60 8.76
N VAL A 73 7.94 15.23 8.75
CA VAL A 73 8.92 15.60 9.81
C VAL A 73 9.04 17.11 9.95
N GLU A 74 9.17 17.82 8.83
CA GLU A 74 9.25 19.29 8.83
C GLU A 74 7.95 19.92 9.33
N GLU A 75 6.80 19.41 8.89
CA GLU A 75 5.48 19.95 9.27
C GLU A 75 5.16 19.72 10.75
N LEU A 76 5.47 18.52 11.26
CA LEU A 76 5.09 18.10 12.61
C LEU A 76 6.14 18.46 13.67
N GLY A 77 7.36 18.78 13.26
CA GLY A 77 8.46 19.10 14.19
C GLY A 77 8.89 17.90 15.05
N VAL A 78 8.85 16.68 14.50
CA VAL A 78 9.25 15.43 15.15
C VAL A 78 10.60 14.96 14.65
N THR A 79 11.21 13.99 15.34
CA THR A 79 12.42 13.30 14.87
C THR A 79 12.06 11.96 14.28
N VAL A 80 12.57 11.66 13.08
CA VAL A 80 12.36 10.37 12.42
C VAL A 80 13.69 9.82 11.92
N ASN A 81 13.93 8.54 12.17
CA ASN A 81 14.98 7.78 11.51
C ASN A 81 14.35 6.80 10.54
N THR A 82 14.67 6.92 9.25
CA THR A 82 14.14 6.03 8.21
C THR A 82 15.19 5.03 7.80
N THR A 83 14.84 3.74 7.83
CA THR A 83 15.70 2.62 7.44
C THR A 83 14.98 1.71 6.45
N GLY A 84 15.74 0.92 5.71
CA GLY A 84 15.20 -0.08 4.78
C GLY A 84 16.34 -0.83 4.08
N PRO A 85 16.10 -2.06 3.64
CA PRO A 85 17.09 -2.85 2.90
C PRO A 85 17.34 -2.27 1.50
N ASN A 86 18.34 -2.80 0.81
CA ASN A 86 18.62 -2.38 -0.56
C ASN A 86 17.54 -2.85 -1.54
N ALA A 87 17.06 -4.07 -1.38
CA ALA A 87 16.02 -4.65 -2.23
C ALA A 87 14.86 -5.19 -1.39
N GLU A 88 13.66 -5.23 -1.97
CA GLU A 88 12.48 -5.77 -1.29
C GLU A 88 12.56 -7.28 -1.03
N SER A 89 13.45 -7.99 -1.74
CA SER A 89 13.76 -9.40 -1.48
C SER A 89 14.69 -9.63 -0.27
N ASP A 90 15.29 -8.58 0.31
CA ASP A 90 16.23 -8.69 1.42
C ASP A 90 15.50 -8.75 2.77
N ILE A 91 14.64 -9.76 2.92
CA ILE A 91 13.70 -9.92 4.06
C ILE A 91 14.46 -9.97 5.40
N ALA A 92 15.54 -10.75 5.48
CA ALA A 92 16.32 -10.89 6.72
C ALA A 92 16.96 -9.56 7.16
N ASP A 93 17.39 -8.74 6.20
CA ASP A 93 17.96 -7.42 6.51
C ASP A 93 16.87 -6.50 7.07
N GLN A 94 15.65 -6.52 6.50
CA GLN A 94 14.54 -5.74 7.03
C GLN A 94 14.16 -6.15 8.46
N VAL A 95 14.10 -7.46 8.75
CA VAL A 95 13.84 -7.95 10.12
C VAL A 95 14.91 -7.45 11.10
N ASN A 96 16.19 -7.49 10.72
CA ASN A 96 17.27 -6.95 11.53
C ASN A 96 17.11 -5.43 11.76
N MET A 97 16.71 -4.67 10.74
CA MET A 97 16.45 -3.24 10.85
C MET A 97 15.27 -2.94 11.78
N LEU A 98 14.18 -3.71 11.68
CA LEU A 98 13.05 -3.59 12.59
C LEU A 98 13.46 -3.88 14.04
N ASN A 99 14.23 -4.94 14.28
CA ASN A 99 14.73 -5.26 15.62
C ASN A 99 15.65 -4.15 16.18
N ASN A 100 16.47 -3.54 15.32
CA ASN A 100 17.29 -2.40 15.70
C ASN A 100 16.41 -1.18 16.02
N ALA A 101 15.36 -0.90 15.24
CA ALA A 101 14.41 0.17 15.52
C ALA A 101 13.71 -0.03 16.88
N ILE A 102 13.25 -1.23 17.19
CA ILE A 102 12.66 -1.57 18.50
C ILE A 102 13.66 -1.31 19.65
N SER A 103 14.92 -1.67 19.44
CA SER A 103 15.97 -1.50 20.46
C SER A 103 16.29 -0.03 20.79
N GLN A 104 15.94 0.92 19.91
CA GLN A 104 16.07 2.36 20.16
C GLN A 104 14.97 2.90 21.08
N GLN A 105 13.93 2.11 21.36
CA GLN A 105 12.79 2.50 22.19
C GLN A 105 12.12 3.80 21.72
N PRO A 106 11.71 3.89 20.44
CA PRO A 106 11.05 5.08 19.89
C PRO A 106 9.64 5.24 20.49
N ASP A 107 9.05 6.42 20.28
CA ASP A 107 7.65 6.68 20.63
C ASP A 107 6.66 5.92 19.69
N GLY A 108 7.13 5.46 18.55
CA GLY A 108 6.37 4.61 17.64
C GLY A 108 7.19 4.18 16.43
N ILE A 109 6.70 3.13 15.77
CA ILE A 109 7.30 2.59 14.55
C ILE A 109 6.29 2.62 13.42
N ALA A 110 6.70 3.09 12.23
CA ALA A 110 5.96 2.88 10.99
C ALA A 110 6.66 1.79 10.17
N LEU A 111 5.92 0.76 9.77
CA LEU A 111 6.45 -0.42 9.10
C LEU A 111 5.73 -0.66 7.77
N ALA A 112 6.49 -0.85 6.70
CA ALA A 112 6.03 -1.49 5.47
C ALA A 112 6.76 -2.83 5.32
N ALA A 113 6.10 -3.95 5.65
CA ALA A 113 6.74 -5.25 5.73
C ALA A 113 6.99 -5.87 4.33
N ASN A 114 8.20 -6.39 4.08
CA ASN A 114 8.53 -7.16 2.88
C ASN A 114 7.92 -8.56 2.92
N ASP A 115 7.85 -9.14 4.12
CA ASP A 115 7.26 -10.45 4.35
C ASP A 115 6.38 -10.40 5.59
N GLN A 116 5.10 -10.76 5.42
CA GLN A 116 4.10 -10.66 6.49
C GLN A 116 4.32 -11.68 7.62
N SER A 117 5.04 -12.76 7.37
CA SER A 117 5.31 -13.80 8.35
C SER A 117 6.63 -13.58 9.09
N ALA A 118 7.65 -13.06 8.41
CA ALA A 118 8.99 -12.90 8.96
C ALA A 118 9.07 -11.85 10.07
N VAL A 119 8.12 -10.90 10.12
CA VAL A 119 8.10 -9.79 11.10
C VAL A 119 7.29 -10.09 12.36
N LEU A 120 6.62 -11.26 12.46
CA LEU A 120 5.69 -11.55 13.55
C LEU A 120 6.35 -11.52 14.93
N ASP A 121 7.52 -12.14 15.07
CA ASP A 121 8.27 -12.15 16.33
C ASP A 121 8.71 -10.74 16.73
N SER A 122 9.17 -9.93 15.75
CA SER A 122 9.56 -8.54 16.00
C SER A 122 8.36 -7.68 16.41
N LEU A 123 7.18 -7.92 15.83
CA LEU A 123 5.95 -7.22 16.25
C LEU A 123 5.53 -7.59 17.66
N GLN A 124 5.74 -8.86 18.08
CA GLN A 124 5.53 -9.26 19.47
C GLN A 124 6.52 -8.55 20.40
N ASP A 125 7.79 -8.47 20.02
CA ASP A 125 8.81 -7.77 20.80
C ASP A 125 8.48 -6.27 20.95
N ALA A 126 7.98 -5.62 19.91
CA ALA A 126 7.51 -4.23 19.97
C ALA A 126 6.33 -4.06 20.93
N LEU A 127 5.35 -4.99 20.87
CA LEU A 127 4.21 -5.00 21.79
C LEU A 127 4.66 -5.16 23.25
N ASP A 128 5.56 -6.11 23.52
CA ASP A 128 6.09 -6.36 24.86
C ASP A 128 6.90 -5.17 25.40
N ALA A 129 7.54 -4.42 24.50
CA ALA A 129 8.23 -3.17 24.83
C ALA A 129 7.28 -1.96 24.97
N GLY A 130 5.99 -2.12 24.66
CA GLY A 130 4.99 -1.04 24.70
C GLY A 130 5.15 -0.02 23.57
N ILE A 131 5.81 -0.38 22.47
CA ILE A 131 6.04 0.50 21.31
C ILE A 131 4.90 0.32 20.32
N PRO A 132 4.08 1.35 20.02
CA PRO A 132 3.02 1.27 19.04
C PRO A 132 3.58 1.14 17.63
N VAL A 133 3.00 0.23 16.82
CA VAL A 133 3.37 0.05 15.41
C VAL A 133 2.19 0.42 14.52
N VAL A 134 2.46 1.21 13.50
CA VAL A 134 1.54 1.50 12.39
C VAL A 134 2.11 0.87 11.14
N CYS A 135 1.32 0.04 10.45
CA CYS A 135 1.68 -0.45 9.13
C CYS A 135 1.22 0.53 8.04
N PHE A 136 2.02 0.70 7.00
CA PHE A 136 1.67 1.51 5.83
C PHE A 136 2.06 0.80 4.53
N ASP A 137 1.36 1.12 3.42
CA ASP A 137 1.46 0.43 2.13
C ASP A 137 1.02 -1.03 2.19
N THR A 138 1.54 -1.79 3.13
CA THR A 138 1.21 -3.20 3.34
C THR A 138 0.97 -3.48 4.82
N GLY A 139 -0.01 -4.34 5.10
CA GLY A 139 -0.31 -4.81 6.45
C GLY A 139 0.40 -6.12 6.79
N VAL A 140 0.18 -6.55 8.02
CA VAL A 140 0.57 -7.86 8.55
C VAL A 140 -0.70 -8.51 9.11
N PRO A 141 -1.47 -9.26 8.28
CA PRO A 141 -2.78 -9.79 8.68
C PRO A 141 -2.75 -10.66 9.92
N ASP A 142 -1.70 -11.47 10.08
CA ASP A 142 -1.51 -12.40 11.20
C ASP A 142 -0.68 -11.79 12.35
N ALA A 143 -0.56 -10.46 12.40
CA ALA A 143 0.16 -9.77 13.46
C ALA A 143 -0.41 -10.16 14.85
N PRO A 144 0.44 -10.32 15.89
CA PRO A 144 -0.04 -10.53 17.26
C PRO A 144 -1.07 -9.48 17.65
N GLU A 145 -2.13 -9.90 18.34
CA GLU A 145 -3.23 -9.01 18.72
C GLU A 145 -2.73 -7.80 19.51
N GLY A 146 -3.01 -6.60 19.02
CA GLY A 146 -2.60 -5.34 19.64
C GLY A 146 -1.18 -4.87 19.27
N SER A 147 -0.38 -5.64 18.53
CA SER A 147 0.97 -5.21 18.11
C SER A 147 0.93 -4.15 17.01
N VAL A 148 -0.06 -4.17 16.13
CA VAL A 148 -0.31 -3.17 15.11
C VAL A 148 -1.56 -2.39 15.47
N ILE A 149 -1.43 -1.07 15.67
CA ILE A 149 -2.54 -0.20 16.10
C ILE A 149 -3.35 0.32 14.92
N ALA A 150 -2.76 0.41 13.74
CA ALA A 150 -3.44 0.81 12.50
C ALA A 150 -2.66 0.32 11.27
N THR A 151 -3.38 0.13 10.17
CA THR A 151 -2.80 -0.12 8.85
C THR A 151 -3.40 0.89 7.86
N ILE A 152 -2.53 1.59 7.13
CA ILE A 152 -2.89 2.56 6.09
C ILE A 152 -2.39 2.00 4.76
N ALA A 153 -3.29 1.47 3.97
CA ALA A 153 -2.96 0.80 2.70
C ALA A 153 -4.08 0.97 1.67
N THR A 154 -3.76 0.69 0.43
CA THR A 154 -4.76 0.45 -0.62
C THR A 154 -5.55 -0.81 -0.28
N ASP A 155 -6.85 -0.84 -0.60
CA ASP A 155 -7.58 -2.10 -0.70
C ASP A 155 -7.08 -2.85 -1.94
N ASN A 156 -6.07 -3.68 -1.72
CA ASN A 156 -5.34 -4.32 -2.80
C ASN A 156 -6.16 -5.41 -3.50
N GLU A 157 -7.00 -6.12 -2.77
CA GLU A 157 -7.89 -7.11 -3.35
C GLU A 157 -8.93 -6.45 -4.27
N ALA A 158 -9.57 -5.38 -3.80
CA ALA A 158 -10.48 -4.61 -4.63
C ALA A 158 -9.78 -3.99 -5.85
N ALA A 159 -8.54 -3.52 -5.71
CA ALA A 159 -7.77 -2.97 -6.82
C ALA A 159 -7.45 -4.02 -7.89
N GLY A 160 -7.07 -5.24 -7.47
CA GLY A 160 -6.89 -6.38 -8.38
C GLY A 160 -8.18 -6.75 -9.09
N ALA A 161 -9.30 -6.79 -8.37
CA ALA A 161 -10.61 -7.07 -8.96
C ALA A 161 -11.01 -6.05 -10.03
N VAL A 162 -10.80 -4.74 -9.77
CA VAL A 162 -11.05 -3.68 -10.76
C VAL A 162 -10.18 -3.85 -12.01
N ALA A 163 -8.91 -4.25 -11.84
CA ALA A 163 -8.04 -4.53 -12.98
C ALA A 163 -8.56 -5.70 -13.82
N ALA A 164 -9.01 -6.78 -13.17
CA ALA A 164 -9.61 -7.93 -13.84
C ALA A 164 -10.88 -7.55 -14.60
N GLU A 165 -11.78 -6.79 -14.01
CA GLU A 165 -13.01 -6.31 -14.66
C GLU A 165 -12.71 -5.52 -15.93
N ASN A 166 -11.78 -4.56 -15.85
CA ASN A 166 -11.40 -3.76 -17.01
C ASN A 166 -10.70 -4.59 -18.10
N MET A 167 -9.82 -5.51 -17.72
CA MET A 167 -9.18 -6.39 -18.68
C MET A 167 -10.20 -7.30 -19.35
N TYR A 168 -11.10 -7.89 -18.56
CA TYR A 168 -12.13 -8.80 -19.07
C TYR A 168 -13.00 -8.13 -20.13
N GLU A 169 -13.43 -6.89 -19.93
CA GLU A 169 -14.19 -6.13 -20.94
C GLU A 169 -13.47 -6.02 -22.28
N VAL A 170 -12.14 -6.01 -22.28
CA VAL A 170 -11.34 -5.95 -23.52
C VAL A 170 -11.17 -7.30 -24.18
N ILE A 171 -11.02 -8.38 -23.40
CA ILE A 171 -10.65 -9.71 -23.93
C ILE A 171 -11.81 -10.69 -24.04
N LYS A 172 -13.00 -10.43 -23.46
CA LYS A 172 -14.13 -11.35 -23.41
C LYS A 172 -14.57 -11.88 -24.77
N ASP A 173 -14.56 -11.05 -25.81
CA ASP A 173 -14.91 -11.48 -27.17
C ASP A 173 -13.84 -12.43 -27.75
N THR A 174 -12.57 -12.25 -27.40
CA THR A 174 -11.49 -13.16 -27.78
C THR A 174 -11.68 -14.51 -27.10
N ILE A 175 -11.99 -14.53 -25.81
CA ILE A 175 -12.27 -15.75 -25.04
C ILE A 175 -13.52 -16.47 -25.61
N ALA A 176 -14.59 -15.74 -25.87
CA ALA A 176 -15.85 -16.31 -26.35
C ALA A 176 -15.71 -17.01 -27.73
N ASN A 177 -14.86 -16.43 -28.60
CA ASN A 177 -14.66 -16.94 -29.96
C ASN A 177 -13.47 -17.91 -30.08
N ALA A 178 -12.72 -18.14 -29.02
CA ALA A 178 -11.58 -19.06 -29.02
C ALA A 178 -12.04 -20.51 -29.25
N THR A 179 -11.35 -21.23 -30.14
CA THR A 179 -11.56 -22.66 -30.43
C THR A 179 -10.52 -23.56 -29.76
N GLU A 180 -9.45 -22.95 -29.27
CA GLU A 180 -8.36 -23.57 -28.50
C GLU A 180 -8.23 -22.81 -27.19
N PRO A 181 -7.61 -23.41 -26.15
CA PRO A 181 -7.36 -22.72 -24.89
C PRO A 181 -6.59 -21.40 -25.09
N VAL A 182 -6.95 -20.38 -24.32
CA VAL A 182 -6.24 -19.10 -24.30
C VAL A 182 -5.63 -18.85 -22.93
N ARG A 183 -4.60 -18.01 -22.87
CA ARG A 183 -3.82 -17.74 -21.66
C ARG A 183 -3.89 -16.28 -21.27
N ILE A 184 -4.07 -16.04 -19.96
CA ILE A 184 -3.91 -14.75 -19.32
C ILE A 184 -2.71 -14.89 -18.37
N GLY A 185 -1.69 -14.05 -18.57
CA GLY A 185 -0.54 -14.01 -17.68
C GLY A 185 -0.78 -13.08 -16.49
N GLU A 186 -0.19 -13.44 -15.37
CA GLU A 186 -0.04 -12.56 -14.21
C GLU A 186 1.41 -12.62 -13.71
N VAL A 187 2.06 -11.47 -13.55
CA VAL A 187 3.42 -11.40 -13.02
C VAL A 187 3.39 -10.55 -11.75
N ASN A 188 3.47 -11.21 -10.61
CA ASN A 188 3.52 -10.58 -9.31
C ASN A 188 4.97 -10.39 -8.86
N GLN A 189 5.25 -9.28 -8.19
CA GLN A 189 6.58 -8.93 -7.69
C GLN A 189 7.11 -9.97 -6.70
N ASP A 190 6.26 -10.43 -5.80
CA ASP A 190 6.55 -11.44 -4.77
C ASP A 190 5.27 -12.21 -4.37
N ALA A 191 5.42 -13.15 -3.45
CA ALA A 191 4.33 -13.91 -2.84
C ALA A 191 4.35 -13.80 -1.31
N THR A 192 5.09 -12.86 -0.73
CA THR A 192 5.34 -12.75 0.70
C THR A 192 4.74 -11.50 1.33
N SER A 193 4.56 -10.43 0.57
CA SER A 193 3.96 -9.20 1.07
C SER A 193 2.45 -9.16 0.82
N ALA A 194 1.70 -8.75 1.85
CA ALA A 194 0.24 -8.80 1.83
C ALA A 194 -0.40 -7.92 0.74
N ASN A 195 0.21 -6.78 0.40
CA ASN A 195 -0.31 -5.91 -0.65
C ASN A 195 -0.18 -6.53 -2.06
N ILE A 196 0.93 -7.19 -2.36
CA ILE A 196 1.15 -7.85 -3.65
C ILE A 196 0.28 -9.09 -3.77
N SER A 197 0.31 -9.96 -2.75
CA SER A 197 -0.52 -11.19 -2.76
C SER A 197 -2.01 -10.87 -2.78
N GLY A 198 -2.47 -9.87 -2.03
CA GLY A 198 -3.87 -9.45 -2.05
C GLY A 198 -4.31 -8.92 -3.41
N ARG A 199 -3.47 -8.12 -4.08
CA ARG A 199 -3.77 -7.58 -5.42
C ARG A 199 -3.81 -8.69 -6.47
N GLY A 200 -2.84 -9.59 -6.45
CA GLY A 200 -2.80 -10.74 -7.35
C GLY A 200 -4.02 -11.65 -7.14
N MET A 201 -4.32 -12.02 -5.90
CA MET A 201 -5.50 -12.86 -5.62
C MET A 201 -6.81 -12.18 -6.00
N GLY A 202 -6.93 -10.85 -5.80
CA GLY A 202 -8.08 -10.08 -6.25
C GLY A 202 -8.27 -10.14 -7.76
N PHE A 203 -7.17 -10.02 -8.52
CA PHE A 203 -7.21 -10.19 -9.98
C PHE A 203 -7.61 -11.61 -10.40
N ILE A 204 -6.94 -12.64 -9.86
CA ILE A 204 -7.21 -14.06 -10.19
C ILE A 204 -8.66 -14.42 -9.91
N ASN A 205 -9.13 -14.14 -8.68
CA ASN A 205 -10.48 -14.54 -8.26
C ASN A 205 -11.56 -13.85 -9.10
N LYS A 206 -11.42 -12.55 -9.35
CA LYS A 206 -12.39 -11.79 -10.16
C LYS A 206 -12.35 -12.22 -11.63
N MET A 207 -11.19 -12.41 -12.21
CA MET A 207 -11.05 -12.87 -13.59
C MET A 207 -11.68 -14.24 -13.76
N LYS A 208 -11.39 -15.18 -12.84
CA LYS A 208 -12.00 -16.51 -12.81
C LYS A 208 -13.52 -16.44 -12.72
N GLU A 209 -14.05 -15.65 -11.77
CA GLU A 209 -15.50 -15.42 -11.61
C GLU A 209 -16.17 -14.96 -12.91
N LEU A 210 -15.60 -13.97 -13.59
CA LEU A 210 -16.15 -13.40 -14.82
C LEU A 210 -16.15 -14.42 -15.97
N ILE A 211 -15.06 -15.16 -16.13
CA ILE A 211 -14.92 -16.18 -17.19
C ILE A 211 -15.91 -17.34 -16.94
N GLU A 212 -16.01 -17.80 -15.69
CA GLU A 212 -16.93 -18.89 -15.33
C GLU A 212 -18.41 -18.47 -15.43
N ALA A 213 -18.74 -17.19 -15.17
CA ALA A 213 -20.07 -16.66 -15.36
C ALA A 213 -20.53 -16.71 -16.84
N ASP A 214 -19.60 -16.62 -17.78
CA ASP A 214 -19.86 -16.78 -19.22
C ASP A 214 -19.82 -18.26 -19.68
N GLY A 215 -19.73 -19.21 -18.73
CA GLY A 215 -19.83 -20.66 -18.99
C GLY A 215 -18.54 -21.29 -19.50
N LYS A 216 -17.40 -20.64 -19.35
CA LYS A 216 -16.07 -21.15 -19.69
C LYS A 216 -15.38 -21.76 -18.47
N THR A 217 -14.50 -22.71 -18.70
CA THR A 217 -13.69 -23.33 -17.64
C THR A 217 -12.34 -22.64 -17.48
N VAL A 218 -11.88 -22.52 -16.24
CA VAL A 218 -10.61 -21.83 -15.91
C VAL A 218 -9.68 -22.79 -15.17
N ALA A 219 -8.40 -22.76 -15.55
CA ALA A 219 -7.33 -23.32 -14.74
C ALA A 219 -6.38 -22.22 -14.28
N VAL A 220 -5.97 -22.27 -13.02
CA VAL A 220 -4.96 -21.38 -12.45
C VAL A 220 -3.70 -22.21 -12.17
N ILE A 221 -2.59 -21.81 -12.78
CA ILE A 221 -1.31 -22.53 -12.72
C ILE A 221 -0.15 -21.59 -12.41
N GLY A 222 1.04 -22.14 -12.17
CA GLY A 222 2.27 -21.38 -12.00
C GLY A 222 2.74 -21.34 -10.57
N ASN A 223 2.90 -20.13 -9.99
CA ASN A 223 3.43 -20.00 -8.65
C ASN A 223 2.54 -20.66 -7.60
N GLN A 224 3.11 -21.57 -6.81
CA GLN A 224 2.38 -22.46 -5.89
C GLN A 224 1.62 -21.70 -4.81
N TYR A 225 2.17 -20.59 -4.30
CA TYR A 225 1.51 -19.78 -3.27
C TYR A 225 0.14 -19.29 -3.74
N TYR A 226 0.05 -18.77 -4.98
CA TYR A 226 -1.22 -18.29 -5.55
C TYR A 226 -2.17 -19.44 -5.90
N VAL A 227 -1.63 -20.50 -6.51
CA VAL A 227 -2.44 -21.67 -6.90
C VAL A 227 -3.12 -22.31 -5.70
N ASP A 228 -2.43 -22.44 -4.57
CA ASP A 228 -2.95 -23.06 -3.34
C ASP A 228 -4.08 -22.25 -2.69
N GLN A 229 -4.17 -20.95 -2.97
CA GLN A 229 -5.21 -20.09 -2.42
C GLN A 229 -6.47 -20.00 -3.28
N VAL A 230 -6.41 -20.49 -4.53
CA VAL A 230 -7.56 -20.46 -5.42
C VAL A 230 -8.49 -21.65 -5.15
N GLU A 231 -9.71 -21.35 -4.76
CA GLU A 231 -10.74 -22.40 -4.64
C GLU A 231 -11.04 -23.00 -6.02
N ASN A 232 -10.89 -24.32 -6.15
CA ASN A 232 -11.08 -25.05 -7.42
C ASN A 232 -10.22 -24.47 -8.55
N ASN A 233 -8.91 -24.59 -8.42
CA ASN A 233 -7.93 -24.03 -9.38
C ASN A 233 -7.99 -24.68 -10.79
N GLY A 234 -8.84 -25.67 -11.01
CA GLY A 234 -9.10 -26.27 -12.34
C GLY A 234 -8.02 -27.25 -12.80
N ASP A 235 -8.19 -27.75 -14.02
CA ASP A 235 -7.24 -28.65 -14.69
C ASP A 235 -6.82 -28.04 -16.02
N GLU A 236 -5.53 -27.75 -16.17
CA GLU A 236 -4.95 -27.13 -17.38
C GLU A 236 -5.31 -27.90 -18.66
N GLY A 237 -5.36 -29.24 -18.59
CA GLY A 237 -5.61 -30.10 -19.76
C GLY A 237 -7.04 -30.02 -20.31
N SER A 238 -7.97 -29.42 -19.58
CA SER A 238 -9.39 -29.31 -19.94
C SER A 238 -9.97 -27.90 -19.85
N ALA A 239 -9.17 -26.91 -19.46
CA ALA A 239 -9.63 -25.53 -19.33
C ALA A 239 -9.73 -24.81 -20.68
N ASP A 240 -10.75 -23.96 -20.82
CA ASP A 240 -10.87 -23.01 -21.93
C ASP A 240 -9.91 -21.82 -21.76
N VAL A 241 -9.65 -21.42 -20.52
CA VAL A 241 -8.77 -20.30 -20.17
C VAL A 241 -7.78 -20.74 -19.09
N ILE A 242 -6.53 -20.40 -19.29
CA ILE A 242 -5.44 -20.64 -18.35
C ILE A 242 -5.01 -19.29 -17.77
N ILE A 243 -5.07 -19.12 -16.45
CA ILE A 243 -4.44 -18.01 -15.75
C ILE A 243 -3.10 -18.52 -15.22
N GLU A 244 -2.00 -18.01 -15.79
CA GLU A 244 -0.65 -18.41 -15.41
C GLU A 244 0.01 -17.33 -14.56
N VAL A 245 0.34 -17.68 -13.32
CA VAL A 245 0.95 -16.76 -12.35
C VAL A 245 2.45 -17.02 -12.25
N ALA A 246 3.25 -15.99 -12.52
CA ALA A 246 4.68 -16.01 -12.34
C ALA A 246 5.13 -15.02 -11.25
N VAL A 247 6.19 -15.41 -10.53
CA VAL A 247 6.84 -14.59 -9.52
C VAL A 247 8.35 -14.68 -9.77
N PRO A 248 9.06 -13.57 -9.98
CA PRO A 248 10.50 -13.58 -10.19
C PRO A 248 11.24 -14.04 -8.93
N ALA A 249 12.40 -14.66 -9.12
CA ALA A 249 13.23 -15.15 -8.00
C ALA A 249 13.75 -14.02 -7.10
N GLN A 250 13.82 -12.78 -7.62
CA GLN A 250 14.18 -11.56 -6.91
C GLN A 250 13.39 -10.39 -7.49
N THR A 251 13.10 -9.37 -6.68
CA THR A 251 12.34 -8.18 -7.06
C THR A 251 13.18 -7.20 -7.91
N THR A 252 13.57 -7.64 -9.11
CA THR A 252 14.30 -6.80 -10.07
C THR A 252 13.54 -6.65 -11.37
N VAL A 253 13.71 -5.50 -12.03
CA VAL A 253 13.07 -5.20 -13.33
C VAL A 253 13.43 -6.25 -14.38
N GLU A 254 14.69 -6.70 -14.41
CA GLU A 254 15.19 -7.67 -15.40
C GLU A 254 14.53 -9.04 -15.23
N LEU A 255 14.38 -9.51 -13.98
CA LEU A 255 13.75 -10.80 -13.71
C LEU A 255 12.24 -10.74 -13.94
N SER A 256 11.57 -9.67 -13.53
CA SER A 256 10.15 -9.46 -13.81
C SER A 256 9.88 -9.39 -15.33
N ALA A 257 10.73 -8.67 -16.08
CA ALA A 257 10.64 -8.63 -17.54
C ALA A 257 10.88 -9.99 -18.19
N THR A 258 11.74 -10.82 -17.57
CA THR A 258 11.98 -12.19 -18.04
C THR A 258 10.73 -13.04 -17.84
N GLU A 259 10.11 -13.01 -16.67
CA GLU A 259 8.87 -13.77 -16.41
C GLU A 259 7.73 -13.29 -17.33
N ALA A 260 7.55 -11.98 -17.49
CA ALA A 260 6.58 -11.44 -18.42
C ALA A 260 6.83 -11.92 -19.86
N SER A 261 8.10 -11.92 -20.30
CA SER A 261 8.47 -12.38 -21.65
C SER A 261 8.22 -13.88 -21.83
N ASN A 262 8.48 -14.69 -20.80
CA ASN A 262 8.24 -16.13 -20.83
C ASN A 262 6.75 -16.45 -21.08
N ILE A 263 5.85 -15.69 -20.46
CA ILE A 263 4.41 -15.86 -20.66
C ILE A 263 3.99 -15.27 -22.02
N MET A 264 4.40 -14.04 -22.35
CA MET A 264 4.00 -13.36 -23.59
C MET A 264 4.46 -14.06 -24.87
N ASN A 265 5.52 -14.86 -24.81
CA ASN A 265 6.01 -15.63 -25.96
C ASN A 265 5.25 -16.93 -26.20
N LYS A 266 4.29 -17.31 -25.35
CA LYS A 266 3.39 -18.43 -25.59
C LYS A 266 2.33 -18.01 -26.59
N GLU A 267 2.10 -18.84 -27.60
CA GLU A 267 1.21 -18.51 -28.72
C GLU A 267 -0.25 -18.32 -28.30
N ASP A 268 -0.66 -18.94 -27.19
CA ASP A 268 -1.99 -18.85 -26.61
C ASP A 268 -2.21 -17.65 -25.70
N THR A 269 -1.18 -16.84 -25.42
CA THR A 269 -1.29 -15.67 -24.51
C THR A 269 -2.02 -14.51 -25.18
N ILE A 270 -3.14 -14.08 -24.58
CA ILE A 270 -3.99 -12.98 -25.07
C ILE A 270 -3.88 -11.70 -24.26
N ALA A 271 -3.47 -11.79 -23.01
CA ALA A 271 -3.31 -10.65 -22.10
C ALA A 271 -2.32 -10.96 -20.97
N ILE A 272 -1.80 -9.92 -20.32
CA ILE A 272 -0.94 -10.02 -19.15
C ILE A 272 -1.25 -8.89 -18.18
N PHE A 273 -1.25 -9.21 -16.88
CA PHE A 273 -1.37 -8.30 -15.75
C PHE A 273 -0.08 -8.33 -14.93
N GLY A 274 0.32 -7.15 -14.36
CA GLY A 274 1.50 -7.04 -13.50
C GLY A 274 1.62 -5.69 -12.81
#